data_0c42bc1971033d5f08ac109cb64d13b1
#
_entry.id   0c42bc1971033d5f08ac109cb64d13b1
#
_cell.length_a   1.000
_cell.length_b   1.000
_cell.length_c   1.000
_cell.angle_alpha   90.00
_cell.angle_beta   90.00
_cell.angle_gamma   90.00
#
_symmetry.space_group_name_H-M   'P 1'
#
loop_
_entity.id
_entity.type
_entity.pdbx_description
1 polymer ?
#
loop_
_entity_poly.entity_id
_entity_poly.type
_entity_poly.pdbx_seq_one_letter_code
_entity_poly.pdbx_strand_id
1 'polypeptide(L)'
;TKKNSGYQSRVEIATIYWLYKLLSLKHDSTQIHAVINSPKELSASNISAYLEANYTKELALDTISDELFMSKYYMCRIFKEYTGFTISEYVNTLRIKKATQILESSNLSISDVAAELGFESASYFERIFKKIMNVTPLKYRKTHQSVTIEHEELNTLDDSDYLD
;
A
#
# COMPACT_ATOMS: atom_id res chain seq x y z
N THR A 1 5.98 22.56 -20.07
CA THR A 1 6.93 21.61 -19.44
C THR A 1 7.18 21.94 -17.96
N LYS A 2 6.14 22.12 -17.11
CA LYS A 2 6.32 22.41 -15.68
C LYS A 2 5.31 21.69 -14.75
N LYS A 3 4.71 20.57 -15.19
CA LYS A 3 3.67 19.84 -14.40
C LYS A 3 4.11 18.53 -13.78
N ASN A 4 5.35 18.07 -13.97
CA ASN A 4 5.81 16.75 -13.49
C ASN A 4 6.63 16.75 -12.18
N SER A 5 7.09 17.93 -11.74
CA SER A 5 7.99 18.03 -10.57
C SER A 5 7.31 17.71 -9.22
N GLY A 6 6.03 18.07 -9.06
CA GLY A 6 5.32 17.85 -7.78
C GLY A 6 4.85 16.40 -7.55
N TYR A 7 4.81 15.59 -8.62
CA TYR A 7 4.33 14.21 -8.54
C TYR A 7 5.45 13.22 -8.22
N GLN A 8 6.64 13.42 -8.78
CA GLN A 8 7.83 12.63 -8.45
C GLN A 8 8.22 12.81 -6.98
N SER A 9 8.19 14.04 -6.47
CA SER A 9 8.49 14.31 -5.05
C SER A 9 7.51 13.62 -4.09
N ARG A 10 6.24 13.43 -4.47
CA ARG A 10 5.23 12.75 -3.62
C ARG A 10 5.41 11.23 -3.60
N VAL A 11 5.81 10.64 -4.74
CA VAL A 11 6.12 9.21 -4.82
C VAL A 11 7.42 8.91 -4.07
N GLU A 12 8.43 9.76 -4.20
CA GLU A 12 9.69 9.65 -3.47
C GLU A 12 9.49 9.76 -1.94
N ILE A 13 8.67 10.71 -1.48
CA ILE A 13 8.35 10.84 -0.05
C ILE A 13 7.57 9.63 0.45
N ALA A 14 6.62 9.10 -0.32
CA ALA A 14 5.90 7.87 0.04
C ALA A 14 6.83 6.67 0.09
N THR A 15 7.76 6.54 -0.86
CA THR A 15 8.77 5.46 -0.89
C THR A 15 9.73 5.58 0.28
N ILE A 16 10.19 6.79 0.59
CA ILE A 16 11.07 7.06 1.75
C ILE A 16 10.34 6.76 3.06
N TYR A 17 9.08 7.15 3.22
CA TYR A 17 8.27 6.83 4.39
C TYR A 17 8.08 5.32 4.56
N TRP A 18 7.77 4.59 3.48
CA TRP A 18 7.66 3.13 3.51
C TRP A 18 9.01 2.44 3.75
N LEU A 19 10.09 2.97 3.18
CA LEU A 19 11.44 2.48 3.43
C LEU A 19 11.85 2.71 4.89
N TYR A 20 11.56 3.88 5.44
CA TYR A 20 11.78 4.20 6.86
C TYR A 20 10.96 3.26 7.76
N LYS A 21 9.68 3.02 7.45
CA LYS A 21 8.83 2.09 8.20
C LYS A 21 9.32 0.63 8.09
N LEU A 22 9.81 0.21 6.94
CA LEU A 22 10.43 -1.12 6.73
C LEU A 22 11.75 -1.26 7.51
N LEU A 23 12.56 -0.22 7.57
CA LEU A 23 13.80 -0.21 8.32
C LEU A 23 13.55 -0.18 9.83
N SER A 24 12.52 0.54 10.28
CA SER A 24 12.14 0.57 11.70
C SER A 24 11.53 -0.76 12.19
N LEU A 25 10.95 -1.58 11.33
CA LEU A 25 10.51 -2.94 11.67
C LEU A 25 11.68 -3.92 11.86
N LYS A 26 12.86 -3.57 11.35
CA LYS A 26 14.08 -4.40 11.50
C LYS A 26 14.96 -4.01 12.68
N HIS A 27 14.67 -2.88 13.30
CA HIS A 27 15.44 -2.38 14.45
C HIS A 27 14.61 -2.53 15.73
N ASP A 28 14.98 -3.54 16.49
CA ASP A 28 14.68 -3.92 17.86
C ASP A 28 13.63 -3.10 18.65
N SER A 29 12.62 -3.81 19.10
CA SER A 29 11.43 -3.33 19.83
C SER A 29 11.68 -2.71 21.21
N THR A 30 12.91 -2.44 21.61
CA THR A 30 13.26 -1.99 22.96
C THR A 30 13.61 -0.50 23.10
N GLN A 31 13.75 0.24 21.99
CA GLN A 31 14.17 1.66 22.04
C GLN A 31 13.09 2.67 21.59
N ILE A 32 11.87 2.22 21.22
CA ILE A 32 10.82 3.11 20.65
C ILE A 32 10.00 3.83 21.73
N HIS A 33 10.20 3.54 22.99
CA HIS A 33 9.44 4.18 24.09
C HIS A 33 9.87 5.59 24.50
N ALA A 34 10.87 6.20 23.88
CA ALA A 34 11.45 7.45 24.35
C ALA A 34 11.25 8.69 23.45
N VAL A 35 10.56 8.59 22.33
CA VAL A 35 10.21 9.73 21.45
C VAL A 35 8.70 9.79 21.30
N ILE A 36 8.01 10.07 22.38
CA ILE A 36 6.55 10.25 22.34
C ILE A 36 6.25 11.75 22.33
N ASN A 37 6.12 12.37 21.10
CA ASN A 37 4.83 12.14 20.47
C ASN A 37 3.76 13.03 21.10
N SER A 38 3.56 14.13 20.42
CA SER A 38 2.42 14.99 20.75
C SER A 38 1.12 14.17 20.68
N PRO A 39 0.08 14.50 21.45
CA PRO A 39 -1.22 13.82 21.35
C PRO A 39 -1.75 13.72 19.92
N LYS A 40 -1.32 14.61 19.05
CA LYS A 40 -1.66 14.63 17.63
C LYS A 40 -0.97 13.50 16.85
N GLU A 41 0.31 13.23 17.11
CA GLU A 41 1.04 12.13 16.47
C GLU A 41 0.45 10.77 16.85
N LEU A 42 0.09 10.63 18.13
CA LEU A 42 -0.61 9.44 18.60
C LEU A 42 -1.97 9.27 17.89
N SER A 43 -2.72 10.37 17.70
CA SER A 43 -3.96 10.34 16.93
C SER A 43 -3.74 9.90 15.49
N ALA A 44 -2.75 10.46 14.80
CA ALA A 44 -2.42 10.07 13.42
C ALA A 44 -1.97 8.60 13.31
N SER A 45 -1.20 8.11 14.29
CA SER A 45 -0.78 6.71 14.38
C SER A 45 -1.96 5.77 14.58
N ASN A 46 -2.91 6.12 15.46
CA ASN A 46 -4.13 5.33 15.68
C ASN A 46 -4.99 5.26 14.41
N ILE A 47 -5.13 6.38 13.68
CA ILE A 47 -5.83 6.39 12.40
C ILE A 47 -5.12 5.46 11.40
N SER A 48 -3.79 5.53 11.26
CA SER A 48 -3.03 4.65 10.37
C SER A 48 -3.25 3.18 10.69
N ALA A 49 -3.14 2.81 11.97
CA ALA A 49 -3.34 1.44 12.44
C ALA A 49 -4.75 0.91 12.13
N TYR A 50 -5.78 1.75 12.34
CA TYR A 50 -7.15 1.41 11.98
C TYR A 50 -7.30 1.16 10.48
N LEU A 51 -6.75 2.05 9.64
CA LEU A 51 -6.81 1.91 8.19
C LEU A 51 -6.07 0.67 7.71
N GLU A 52 -4.90 0.37 8.26
CA GLU A 52 -4.10 -0.82 7.94
C GLU A 52 -4.84 -2.12 8.29
N ALA A 53 -5.64 -2.13 9.36
CA ALA A 53 -6.43 -3.29 9.77
C ALA A 53 -7.72 -3.48 8.95
N ASN A 54 -8.21 -2.42 8.29
CA ASN A 54 -9.55 -2.43 7.67
C ASN A 54 -9.57 -2.02 6.18
N TYR A 55 -8.43 -1.85 5.52
CA TYR A 55 -8.37 -1.27 4.16
C TYR A 55 -9.15 -2.06 3.09
N THR A 56 -9.42 -3.33 3.30
CA THR A 56 -10.21 -4.17 2.37
C THR A 56 -11.73 -3.98 2.51
N LYS A 57 -12.16 -3.37 3.61
CA LYS A 57 -13.58 -3.10 3.87
C LYS A 57 -14.02 -1.79 3.25
N GLU A 58 -15.33 -1.58 3.20
CA GLU A 58 -15.89 -0.25 2.93
C GLU A 58 -15.54 0.69 4.08
N LEU A 59 -14.86 1.80 3.75
CA LEU A 59 -14.36 2.76 4.73
C LEU A 59 -15.06 4.11 4.53
N ALA A 60 -16.26 4.26 5.09
CA ALA A 60 -16.90 5.56 5.19
C ALA A 60 -16.19 6.41 6.27
N LEU A 61 -15.91 7.68 5.96
CA LEU A 61 -15.22 8.58 6.91
C LEU A 61 -16.01 8.80 8.20
N ASP A 62 -17.34 8.74 8.13
CA ASP A 62 -18.20 8.85 9.31
C ASP A 62 -18.01 7.65 10.23
N THR A 63 -18.02 6.43 9.69
CA THR A 63 -17.76 5.20 10.44
C THR A 63 -16.39 5.23 11.12
N ILE A 64 -15.34 5.64 10.38
CA ILE A 64 -13.98 5.72 10.94
C ILE A 64 -13.93 6.75 12.09
N SER A 65 -14.58 7.90 11.91
CA SER A 65 -14.58 8.96 12.92
C SER A 65 -15.30 8.54 14.20
N ASP A 66 -16.40 7.81 14.07
CA ASP A 66 -17.17 7.27 15.20
C ASP A 66 -16.36 6.21 15.97
N GLU A 67 -15.76 5.26 15.27
CA GLU A 67 -14.91 4.20 15.84
C GLU A 67 -13.69 4.76 16.58
N LEU A 68 -13.12 5.85 16.09
CA LEU A 68 -11.93 6.47 16.70
C LEU A 68 -12.29 7.59 17.69
N PHE A 69 -13.59 7.84 17.95
CA PHE A 69 -14.07 8.90 18.84
C PHE A 69 -13.51 10.28 18.47
N MET A 70 -13.45 10.59 17.18
CA MET A 70 -12.91 11.85 16.64
C MET A 70 -13.94 12.52 15.74
N SER A 71 -13.92 13.87 15.68
CA SER A 71 -14.68 14.52 14.61
C SER A 71 -14.03 14.25 13.25
N LYS A 72 -14.83 14.01 12.22
CA LYS A 72 -14.38 13.76 10.84
C LYS A 72 -13.41 14.83 10.34
N TYR A 73 -13.70 16.10 10.62
CA TYR A 73 -12.84 17.22 10.25
C TYR A 73 -11.46 17.12 10.93
N TYR A 74 -11.43 16.87 12.24
CA TYR A 74 -10.17 16.73 12.98
C TYR A 74 -9.36 15.55 12.47
N MET A 75 -10.00 14.39 12.31
CA MET A 75 -9.38 13.16 11.78
C MET A 75 -8.71 13.39 10.43
N CYS A 76 -9.45 13.93 9.45
CA CYS A 76 -8.89 14.18 8.11
C CYS A 76 -7.76 15.19 8.14
N ARG A 77 -7.88 16.26 8.93
CA ARG A 77 -6.86 17.30 9.05
C ARG A 77 -5.59 16.77 9.67
N ILE A 78 -5.70 16.11 10.83
CA ILE A 78 -4.53 15.63 11.55
C ILE A 78 -3.80 14.53 10.76
N PHE A 79 -4.55 13.62 10.14
CA PHE A 79 -3.98 12.57 9.32
C PHE A 79 -3.17 13.14 8.15
N LYS A 80 -3.73 14.13 7.44
CA LYS A 80 -3.04 14.78 6.33
C LYS A 80 -1.83 15.60 6.78
N GLU A 81 -1.92 16.28 7.94
CA GLU A 81 -0.83 17.05 8.52
C GLU A 81 0.39 16.17 8.82
N TYR A 82 0.17 14.98 9.37
CA TYR A 82 1.26 14.08 9.79
C TYR A 82 1.75 13.10 8.71
N THR A 83 0.87 12.65 7.83
CA THR A 83 1.23 11.65 6.81
C THR A 83 1.49 12.26 5.44
N GLY A 84 1.04 13.50 5.20
CA GLY A 84 1.03 14.13 3.88
C GLY A 84 -0.06 13.62 2.94
N PHE A 85 -0.82 12.58 3.32
CA PHE A 85 -1.85 11.95 2.51
C PHE A 85 -3.25 12.18 3.06
N THR A 86 -4.24 12.25 2.18
CA THR A 86 -5.63 12.06 2.60
C THR A 86 -5.86 10.59 2.99
N ILE A 87 -6.88 10.33 3.80
CA ILE A 87 -7.28 8.96 4.17
C ILE A 87 -7.53 8.11 2.93
N SER A 88 -8.25 8.64 1.93
CA SER A 88 -8.53 7.91 0.68
C SER A 88 -7.26 7.60 -0.14
N GLU A 89 -6.31 8.53 -0.22
CA GLU A 89 -5.03 8.29 -0.89
C GLU A 89 -4.22 7.20 -0.17
N TYR A 90 -4.22 7.23 1.15
CA TYR A 90 -3.52 6.24 1.97
C TYR A 90 -4.13 4.84 1.81
N VAL A 91 -5.45 4.71 1.94
CA VAL A 91 -6.16 3.44 1.74
C VAL A 91 -5.94 2.89 0.33
N ASN A 92 -6.04 3.74 -0.70
CA ASN A 92 -5.75 3.31 -2.05
C ASN A 92 -4.31 2.79 -2.21
N THR A 93 -3.34 3.42 -1.56
CA THR A 93 -1.94 2.96 -1.59
C THR A 93 -1.77 1.58 -0.94
N LEU A 94 -2.43 1.33 0.20
CA LEU A 94 -2.44 0.02 0.85
C LEU A 94 -3.04 -1.06 -0.06
N ARG A 95 -4.20 -0.75 -0.64
CA ARG A 95 -4.90 -1.66 -1.58
C ARG A 95 -4.04 -1.99 -2.80
N ILE A 96 -3.41 -0.99 -3.41
CA ILE A 96 -2.56 -1.21 -4.58
C ILE A 96 -1.31 -2.02 -4.23
N LYS A 97 -0.70 -1.78 -3.07
CA LYS A 97 0.42 -2.61 -2.58
C LYS A 97 0.00 -4.08 -2.44
N LYS A 98 -1.19 -4.34 -1.90
CA LYS A 98 -1.71 -5.71 -1.81
C LYS A 98 -2.06 -6.28 -3.19
N ALA A 99 -2.59 -5.44 -4.10
CA ALA A 99 -2.88 -5.84 -5.46
C ALA A 99 -1.65 -6.34 -6.21
N THR A 100 -0.47 -5.70 -6.06
CA THR A 100 0.76 -6.18 -6.71
C THR A 100 1.09 -7.61 -6.29
N GLN A 101 1.00 -7.93 -4.99
CA GLN A 101 1.24 -9.28 -4.49
C GLN A 101 0.27 -10.31 -5.08
N ILE A 102 -1.03 -9.98 -5.12
CA ILE A 102 -2.05 -10.88 -5.69
C ILE A 102 -1.82 -11.08 -7.18
N LEU A 103 -1.49 -10.01 -7.91
CA LEU A 103 -1.24 -10.08 -9.36
C LEU A 103 -0.01 -10.92 -9.70
N GLU A 104 1.00 -10.95 -8.85
CA GLU A 104 2.21 -11.77 -9.00
C GLU A 104 1.95 -13.25 -8.68
N SER A 105 1.16 -13.53 -7.64
CA SER A 105 1.00 -14.87 -7.08
C SER A 105 -0.28 -15.61 -7.52
N SER A 106 -1.19 -14.97 -8.26
CA SER A 106 -2.48 -15.57 -8.62
C SER A 106 -2.93 -15.24 -10.05
N ASN A 107 -3.86 -16.07 -10.56
CA ASN A 107 -4.52 -15.87 -11.85
C ASN A 107 -5.93 -15.26 -11.71
N LEU A 108 -6.27 -14.69 -10.56
CA LEU A 108 -7.55 -14.02 -10.35
C LEU A 108 -7.81 -12.96 -11.43
N SER A 109 -9.07 -12.81 -11.87
CA SER A 109 -9.39 -11.75 -12.81
C SER A 109 -9.09 -10.37 -12.19
N ILE A 110 -8.86 -9.36 -13.03
CA ILE A 110 -8.62 -7.98 -12.56
C ILE A 110 -9.83 -7.46 -11.76
N SER A 111 -11.04 -7.89 -12.15
CA SER A 111 -12.27 -7.55 -11.44
C SER A 111 -12.35 -8.20 -10.05
N ASP A 112 -11.93 -9.46 -9.94
CA ASP A 112 -11.94 -10.17 -8.66
C ASP A 112 -10.89 -9.58 -7.71
N VAL A 113 -9.70 -9.25 -8.21
CA VAL A 113 -8.67 -8.54 -7.42
C VAL A 113 -9.20 -7.21 -6.89
N ALA A 114 -9.90 -6.45 -7.74
CA ALA A 114 -10.50 -5.18 -7.32
C ALA A 114 -11.55 -5.37 -6.22
N ALA A 115 -12.43 -6.37 -6.38
CA ALA A 115 -13.47 -6.68 -5.40
C ALA A 115 -12.90 -7.16 -4.06
N GLU A 116 -11.91 -8.07 -4.08
CA GLU A 116 -11.24 -8.58 -2.88
C GLU A 116 -10.59 -7.45 -2.05
N LEU A 117 -10.09 -6.42 -2.75
CA LEU A 117 -9.44 -5.28 -2.12
C LEU A 117 -10.41 -4.14 -1.74
N GLY A 118 -11.70 -4.32 -1.93
CA GLY A 118 -12.72 -3.37 -1.53
C GLY A 118 -12.82 -2.13 -2.43
N PHE A 119 -12.44 -2.23 -3.71
CA PHE A 119 -12.70 -1.17 -4.67
C PHE A 119 -14.16 -1.24 -5.16
N GLU A 120 -14.79 -0.07 -5.31
CA GLU A 120 -16.18 0.04 -5.77
C GLU A 120 -16.39 -0.51 -7.19
N SER A 121 -15.35 -0.45 -8.04
CA SER A 121 -15.39 -0.98 -9.39
C SER A 121 -13.99 -1.31 -9.92
N ALA A 122 -13.92 -2.28 -10.85
CA ALA A 122 -12.69 -2.61 -11.57
C ALA A 122 -12.11 -1.40 -12.32
N SER A 123 -12.96 -0.58 -12.95
CA SER A 123 -12.51 0.62 -13.66
C SER A 123 -11.87 1.66 -12.75
N TYR A 124 -12.40 1.84 -11.54
CA TYR A 124 -11.79 2.72 -10.54
C TYR A 124 -10.45 2.15 -10.06
N PHE A 125 -10.39 0.84 -9.80
CA PHE A 125 -9.16 0.14 -9.45
C PHE A 125 -8.09 0.32 -10.52
N GLU A 126 -8.38 0.02 -11.79
CA GLU A 126 -7.41 0.15 -12.89
C GLU A 126 -6.86 1.56 -13.01
N ARG A 127 -7.72 2.56 -12.86
CA ARG A 127 -7.32 3.97 -12.89
C ARG A 127 -6.36 4.31 -11.75
N ILE A 128 -6.67 3.87 -10.51
CA ILE A 128 -5.82 4.11 -9.34
C ILE A 128 -4.51 3.32 -9.44
N PHE A 129 -4.58 2.05 -9.87
CA PHE A 129 -3.40 1.22 -10.07
C PHE A 129 -2.44 1.87 -11.09
N LYS A 130 -2.95 2.25 -12.26
CA LYS A 130 -2.16 2.94 -13.28
C LYS A 130 -1.60 4.27 -12.78
N LYS A 131 -2.36 5.00 -11.95
CA LYS A 131 -1.91 6.26 -11.36
C LYS A 131 -0.72 6.06 -10.41
N ILE A 132 -0.71 4.98 -9.63
CA ILE A 132 0.32 4.70 -8.61
C ILE A 132 1.51 3.95 -9.23
N MET A 133 1.25 2.92 -10.04
CA MET A 133 2.27 2.03 -10.59
C MET A 133 2.79 2.45 -11.96
N ASN A 134 2.19 3.47 -12.63
CA ASN A 134 2.49 3.93 -13.99
C ASN A 134 2.25 2.90 -15.09
N VAL A 135 1.70 1.74 -14.77
CA VAL A 135 1.33 0.66 -15.71
C VAL A 135 -0.05 0.13 -15.37
N THR A 136 -0.72 -0.53 -16.32
CA THR A 136 -2.02 -1.18 -16.05
C THR A 136 -1.82 -2.47 -15.25
N PRO A 137 -2.82 -2.92 -14.45
CA PRO A 137 -2.74 -4.17 -13.70
C PRO A 137 -2.40 -5.38 -14.57
N LEU A 138 -3.01 -5.47 -15.75
CA LEU A 138 -2.76 -6.56 -16.69
C LEU A 138 -1.33 -6.55 -17.24
N LYS A 139 -0.78 -5.36 -17.56
CA LYS A 139 0.62 -5.23 -17.98
C LYS A 139 1.57 -5.58 -16.85
N TYR A 140 1.27 -5.12 -15.63
CA TYR A 140 2.03 -5.44 -14.44
C TYR A 140 2.13 -6.95 -14.23
N ARG A 141 0.99 -7.66 -14.25
CA ARG A 141 0.92 -9.13 -14.15
C ARG A 141 1.81 -9.83 -15.18
N LYS A 142 1.63 -9.48 -16.46
CA LYS A 142 2.39 -10.12 -17.55
C LYS A 142 3.91 -9.98 -17.37
N THR A 143 4.35 -8.83 -16.89
CA THR A 143 5.78 -8.57 -16.71
C THR A 143 6.36 -9.34 -15.52
N HIS A 144 5.61 -9.48 -14.41
CA HIS A 144 6.14 -10.04 -13.17
C HIS A 144 5.92 -11.56 -13.06
N GLN A 145 4.85 -12.11 -13.63
CA GLN A 145 4.67 -13.57 -13.68
C GLN A 145 5.67 -14.24 -14.62
N SER A 146 6.08 -13.60 -15.73
CA SER A 146 7.08 -14.17 -16.63
C SER A 146 8.45 -14.31 -15.97
N VAL A 147 8.83 -13.39 -15.11
CA VAL A 147 10.10 -13.44 -14.36
C VAL A 147 10.13 -14.58 -13.34
N THR A 148 8.99 -14.88 -12.73
CA THR A 148 8.88 -15.97 -11.74
C THR A 148 9.08 -17.34 -12.39
N ILE A 149 8.54 -17.55 -13.59
CA ILE A 149 8.67 -18.82 -14.33
C ILE A 149 10.14 -19.05 -14.74
N GLU A 150 10.84 -18.03 -15.22
CA GLU A 150 12.25 -18.15 -15.60
C GLU A 150 13.15 -18.48 -14.40
N HIS A 151 12.86 -17.98 -13.21
CA HIS A 151 13.60 -18.29 -11.98
C HIS A 151 13.29 -19.71 -11.45
N GLU A 152 12.08 -20.22 -11.61
CA GLU A 152 11.73 -21.59 -11.23
C GLU A 152 12.39 -22.60 -12.17
N GLU A 153 12.43 -22.34 -13.49
CA GLU A 153 13.09 -23.21 -14.47
C GLU A 153 14.62 -23.26 -14.25
N LEU A 154 15.26 -22.15 -13.90
CA LEU A 154 16.69 -22.10 -13.59
C LEU A 154 17.04 -22.90 -12.31
N ASN A 155 16.23 -22.83 -11.29
CA ASN A 155 16.46 -23.56 -10.03
C ASN A 155 16.23 -25.07 -10.17
N THR A 156 15.36 -25.52 -11.08
CA THR A 156 15.13 -26.95 -11.33
C THR A 156 16.24 -27.60 -12.16
N LEU A 157 17.03 -26.84 -12.89
CA LEU A 157 18.16 -27.36 -13.68
C LEU A 157 19.42 -27.55 -12.85
N ASP A 158 19.56 -26.86 -11.72
CA ASP A 158 20.76 -26.94 -10.85
C ASP A 158 20.70 -28.15 -9.89
N ASP A 159 19.49 -28.67 -9.58
CA ASP A 159 19.32 -29.83 -8.70
C ASP A 159 19.46 -31.19 -9.42
N SER A 160 19.55 -31.21 -10.75
CA SER A 160 19.65 -32.46 -11.52
C SER A 160 21.09 -32.92 -11.79
N ASP A 161 22.08 -32.08 -11.55
CA ASP A 161 23.49 -32.39 -11.87
C ASP A 161 24.32 -33.02 -10.71
N TYR A 162 23.67 -33.35 -9.58
CA TYR A 162 24.34 -33.95 -8.40
C TYR A 162 23.98 -35.41 -8.09
N LEU A 163 23.40 -36.14 -9.06
CA LEU A 163 23.11 -37.57 -8.90
C LEU A 163 23.71 -38.39 -10.05
N ASP A 164 25.04 -38.45 -10.12
CA ASP A 164 25.80 -39.55 -10.74
C ASP A 164 27.10 -39.82 -9.95
#